data_c349f9e5ac4416c6b7ac944e8700b254
#
_entry.id   c349f9e5ac4416c6b7ac944e8700b254
#
_cell.length_a   1.000
_cell.length_b   1.000
_cell.length_c   1.000
_cell.angle_alpha   90.00
_cell.angle_beta   90.00
_cell.angle_gamma   90.00
#
_symmetry.space_group_name_H-M   'P 1'
#
loop_
_entity.id
_entity.type
_entity.pdbx_description
1 polymer ?
#
loop_
_entity_poly.entity_id
_entity_poly.type
_entity_poly.pdbx_seq_one_letter_code
_entity_poly.pdbx_strand_id
1 'polypeptide(L)'
;MFQKYILFSFLMVLVGFSSLQAQQDPANLVYETFLGTRLIHTHTNETVEKGKLDILITHRFGDMAGELGGFNNFFGFDNLADVRIAFEYGVSQRLTLGVGRSKGFSGPLKLVDGLAKYRLLQQTVDNKMPFSVTLYGNAVVSHAKATEDPSLATSFQKFAHRMSFDAQMIIARKFSDRFSLQVMPNFLHRNFVAAGDENNNFSIGIAGRVALSKHIGLIFDYYQFFSAYRDNINNQEGESLVKYYNPLGIGLEIKTGGHVFLLNFSNSPGIIENQYLPYTNKNWGDGEFRLGFNISRPIQL
;
A
#
# COMPACT_ATOMS: atom_id res chain seq x y z
N MET A 1 4.21 -5.77 -34.11
CA MET A 1 3.95 -7.22 -34.06
C MET A 1 4.32 -7.84 -32.73
N PHE A 2 5.44 -7.50 -32.10
CA PHE A 2 5.91 -8.01 -30.79
C PHE A 2 4.92 -7.82 -29.63
N GLN A 3 4.24 -6.70 -29.54
CA GLN A 3 3.31 -6.37 -28.44
C GLN A 3 2.09 -7.31 -28.35
N LYS A 4 1.61 -7.84 -29.47
CA LYS A 4 0.48 -8.80 -29.51
C LYS A 4 0.86 -10.16 -28.96
N TYR A 5 2.09 -10.62 -29.15
CA TYR A 5 2.57 -11.91 -28.64
C TYR A 5 2.83 -11.88 -27.13
N ILE A 6 3.29 -10.76 -26.58
CA ILE A 6 3.46 -10.60 -25.12
C ILE A 6 2.09 -10.66 -24.41
N LEU A 7 1.09 -9.96 -24.95
CA LEU A 7 -0.27 -9.99 -24.38
C LEU A 7 -0.91 -11.37 -24.45
N PHE A 8 -0.70 -12.09 -25.57
CA PHE A 8 -1.23 -13.45 -25.77
C PHE A 8 -0.52 -14.47 -24.89
N SER A 9 0.80 -14.36 -24.71
CA SER A 9 1.57 -15.20 -23.79
C SER A 9 1.18 -14.97 -22.34
N PHE A 10 0.93 -13.71 -21.95
CA PHE A 10 0.47 -13.37 -20.60
C PHE A 10 -0.95 -13.91 -20.34
N LEU A 11 -1.84 -13.86 -21.32
CA LEU A 11 -3.19 -14.41 -21.24
C LEU A 11 -3.19 -15.95 -21.16
N MET A 12 -2.32 -16.62 -21.90
CA MET A 12 -2.16 -18.09 -21.86
C MET A 12 -1.60 -18.56 -20.52
N VAL A 13 -0.66 -17.82 -19.93
CA VAL A 13 -0.13 -18.11 -18.59
C VAL A 13 -1.25 -17.94 -17.55
N LEU A 14 -2.06 -16.89 -17.61
CA LEU A 14 -3.21 -16.67 -16.72
C LEU A 14 -4.28 -17.77 -16.84
N VAL A 15 -4.58 -18.24 -18.04
CA VAL A 15 -5.55 -19.33 -18.28
C VAL A 15 -5.00 -20.68 -17.80
N GLY A 16 -3.70 -20.95 -17.99
CA GLY A 16 -3.05 -22.17 -17.48
C GLY A 16 -3.02 -22.26 -15.96
N PHE A 17 -2.83 -21.12 -15.26
CA PHE A 17 -2.86 -21.08 -13.80
C PHE A 17 -4.28 -21.25 -13.22
N SER A 18 -5.32 -20.77 -13.91
CA SER A 18 -6.71 -20.91 -13.43
C SER A 18 -7.19 -22.37 -13.45
N SER A 19 -6.71 -23.21 -14.35
CA SER A 19 -7.07 -24.63 -14.42
C SER A 19 -6.38 -25.48 -13.34
N LEU A 20 -5.18 -25.13 -12.92
CA LEU A 20 -4.46 -25.81 -11.83
C LEU A 20 -5.10 -25.62 -10.45
N GLN A 21 -5.88 -24.55 -10.24
CA GLN A 21 -6.49 -24.23 -8.94
C GLN A 21 -7.97 -24.64 -8.82
N ALA A 22 -8.63 -24.99 -9.90
CA ALA A 22 -10.05 -25.39 -9.86
C ALA A 22 -10.32 -26.67 -9.02
N GLN A 23 -9.27 -27.36 -8.58
CA GLN A 23 -9.33 -28.62 -7.83
C GLN A 23 -8.69 -28.58 -6.44
N GLN A 24 -8.37 -27.39 -5.89
CA GLN A 24 -7.82 -27.33 -4.53
C GLN A 24 -8.93 -27.59 -3.50
N ASP A 25 -8.74 -28.61 -2.66
CA ASP A 25 -9.61 -28.86 -1.49
C ASP A 25 -9.52 -27.64 -0.54
N PRO A 26 -10.64 -26.98 -0.25
CA PRO A 26 -10.67 -25.86 0.70
C PRO A 26 -10.07 -26.19 2.07
N ALA A 27 -10.17 -27.44 2.52
CA ALA A 27 -9.62 -27.91 3.79
C ALA A 27 -8.07 -27.93 3.78
N ASN A 28 -7.44 -27.96 2.61
CA ASN A 28 -5.98 -27.94 2.44
C ASN A 28 -5.41 -26.52 2.23
N LEU A 29 -6.23 -25.46 2.26
CA LEU A 29 -5.76 -24.09 2.06
C LEU A 29 -5.32 -23.44 3.37
N VAL A 30 -4.24 -22.66 3.32
CA VAL A 30 -3.82 -21.80 4.42
C VAL A 30 -4.63 -20.51 4.40
N TYR A 31 -5.21 -20.18 5.54
CA TYR A 31 -5.98 -18.97 5.78
C TYR A 31 -5.31 -18.10 6.84
N GLU A 32 -5.70 -16.83 6.87
CA GLU A 32 -5.19 -15.85 7.83
C GLU A 32 -3.65 -15.80 7.88
N THR A 33 -3.02 -15.62 6.70
CA THR A 33 -1.61 -15.27 6.63
C THR A 33 -1.39 -13.94 7.33
N PHE A 34 -2.33 -13.00 7.13
CA PHE A 34 -2.50 -11.74 7.87
C PHE A 34 -3.95 -11.64 8.33
N LEU A 35 -4.24 -10.79 9.33
CA LEU A 35 -5.61 -10.67 9.87
C LEU A 35 -6.50 -9.72 9.06
N GLY A 36 -5.90 -8.82 8.28
CA GLY A 36 -6.61 -7.85 7.46
C GLY A 36 -6.10 -7.78 6.03
N THR A 37 -6.82 -7.04 5.18
CA THR A 37 -6.47 -6.82 3.76
C THR A 37 -5.33 -5.81 3.57
N ARG A 38 -4.96 -5.06 4.62
CA ARG A 38 -3.86 -4.10 4.67
C ARG A 38 -3.06 -4.23 5.96
N LEU A 39 -1.77 -3.89 5.89
CA LEU A 39 -0.93 -3.54 7.03
C LEU A 39 -0.81 -2.02 7.16
N ILE A 40 0.37 -1.50 7.46
CA ILE A 40 0.55 -0.06 7.74
C ILE A 40 0.40 0.75 6.45
N HIS A 41 1.22 0.46 5.43
CA HIS A 41 1.16 1.08 4.11
C HIS A 41 0.65 0.08 3.07
N THR A 42 1.13 -1.16 3.12
CA THR A 42 0.95 -2.16 2.07
C THR A 42 -0.36 -2.92 2.15
N HIS A 43 -0.81 -3.40 1.01
CA HIS A 43 -1.83 -4.46 0.94
C HIS A 43 -1.23 -5.82 1.30
N THR A 44 -2.05 -6.73 1.85
CA THR A 44 -1.69 -8.12 2.12
C THR A 44 -2.17 -9.04 1.00
N ASN A 45 -1.77 -10.32 1.04
CA ASN A 45 -2.32 -11.34 0.15
C ASN A 45 -3.80 -11.66 0.43
N GLU A 46 -4.36 -11.17 1.53
CA GLU A 46 -5.76 -11.45 1.88
C GLU A 46 -6.73 -10.68 0.99
N THR A 47 -7.80 -11.34 0.60
CA THR A 47 -8.95 -10.78 -0.14
C THR A 47 -10.16 -10.68 0.79
N VAL A 48 -11.04 -9.74 0.54
CA VAL A 48 -12.34 -9.67 1.24
C VAL A 48 -13.16 -10.90 0.90
N GLU A 49 -13.78 -11.53 1.87
CA GLU A 49 -14.65 -12.68 1.67
C GLU A 49 -15.81 -12.35 0.71
N LYS A 50 -16.19 -13.33 -0.12
CA LYS A 50 -17.28 -13.16 -1.10
C LYS A 50 -18.57 -12.67 -0.41
N GLY A 51 -19.15 -11.60 -0.98
CA GLY A 51 -20.40 -11.00 -0.51
C GLY A 51 -20.24 -10.08 0.70
N LYS A 52 -19.00 -9.88 1.20
CA LYS A 52 -18.75 -8.90 2.27
C LYS A 52 -18.24 -7.58 1.68
N LEU A 53 -18.59 -6.49 2.35
CA LEU A 53 -18.03 -5.16 2.16
C LEU A 53 -17.13 -4.84 3.34
N ASP A 54 -15.87 -4.55 3.10
CA ASP A 54 -14.95 -4.06 4.13
C ASP A 54 -14.89 -2.53 4.08
N ILE A 55 -15.17 -1.89 5.20
CA ILE A 55 -15.06 -0.43 5.38
C ILE A 55 -13.73 -0.16 6.06
N LEU A 56 -12.86 0.58 5.37
CA LEU A 56 -11.53 0.91 5.85
C LEU A 56 -11.40 2.41 6.11
N ILE A 57 -10.94 2.74 7.32
CA ILE A 57 -10.59 4.10 7.71
C ILE A 57 -9.12 4.10 8.09
N THR A 58 -8.33 4.91 7.42
CA THR A 58 -6.90 5.06 7.70
C THR A 58 -6.60 6.52 8.00
N HIS A 59 -5.86 6.77 9.06
CA HIS A 59 -5.49 8.10 9.50
C HIS A 59 -4.01 8.17 9.85
N ARG A 60 -3.36 9.27 9.47
CA ARG A 60 -1.99 9.62 9.87
C ARG A 60 -2.00 10.98 10.53
N PHE A 61 -1.42 11.06 11.72
CA PHE A 61 -1.23 12.30 12.46
C PHE A 61 0.00 13.07 11.98
N GLY A 62 0.28 14.20 12.61
CA GLY A 62 1.46 14.99 12.35
C GLY A 62 2.74 14.32 12.86
N ASP A 63 3.82 15.06 12.81
CA ASP A 63 5.13 14.67 13.33
C ASP A 63 5.11 14.51 14.85
N MET A 64 5.67 13.41 15.36
CA MET A 64 5.63 13.10 16.79
C MET A 64 6.77 13.75 17.59
N ALA A 65 8.00 13.65 17.11
CA ALA A 65 9.18 14.01 17.89
C ALA A 65 10.26 14.74 17.07
N GLY A 66 10.03 14.99 15.79
CA GLY A 66 10.89 15.82 14.96
C GLY A 66 10.66 17.32 15.16
N GLU A 67 11.17 18.12 14.23
CA GLU A 67 11.13 19.60 14.31
C GLU A 67 9.71 20.16 14.48
N LEU A 68 8.72 19.57 13.81
CA LEU A 68 7.31 19.96 13.87
C LEU A 68 6.51 19.15 14.91
N GLY A 69 7.19 18.39 15.76
CA GLY A 69 6.59 17.53 16.77
C GLY A 69 6.67 18.09 18.18
N GLY A 70 6.74 17.16 19.14
CA GLY A 70 6.92 17.47 20.57
C GLY A 70 5.67 17.97 21.26
N PHE A 71 5.85 18.43 22.50
CA PHE A 71 4.74 18.82 23.38
C PHE A 71 3.93 20.01 22.84
N ASN A 72 4.57 20.97 22.17
CA ASN A 72 3.89 22.16 21.64
C ASN A 72 2.87 21.86 20.54
N ASN A 73 3.02 20.73 19.85
CA ASN A 73 2.09 20.23 18.83
C ASN A 73 1.37 18.96 19.31
N PHE A 74 1.31 18.77 20.63
CA PHE A 74 0.72 17.61 21.28
C PHE A 74 1.16 16.29 20.61
N PHE A 75 2.49 16.15 20.38
CA PHE A 75 3.10 14.97 19.72
C PHE A 75 2.45 14.64 18.37
N GLY A 76 2.11 15.66 17.58
CA GLY A 76 1.53 15.54 16.26
C GLY A 76 0.01 15.36 16.23
N PHE A 77 -0.68 15.20 17.35
CA PHE A 77 -2.13 15.00 17.39
C PHE A 77 -2.93 16.23 16.92
N ASP A 78 -2.39 17.44 17.09
CA ASP A 78 -3.02 18.68 16.61
C ASP A 78 -2.99 18.81 15.08
N ASN A 79 -2.20 17.98 14.41
CA ASN A 79 -1.98 18.05 12.97
C ASN A 79 -2.44 16.78 12.25
N LEU A 80 -3.35 16.94 11.29
CA LEU A 80 -3.79 15.90 10.40
C LEU A 80 -2.85 15.83 9.18
N ALA A 81 -2.06 14.75 9.03
CA ALA A 81 -1.26 14.54 7.83
C ALA A 81 -2.11 14.03 6.67
N ASP A 82 -2.69 12.85 6.78
CA ASP A 82 -3.55 12.26 5.75
C ASP A 82 -4.68 11.43 6.37
N VAL A 83 -5.79 11.33 5.65
CA VAL A 83 -6.92 10.47 5.99
C VAL A 83 -7.46 9.82 4.72
N ARG A 84 -7.77 8.51 4.78
CA ARG A 84 -8.41 7.77 3.71
C ARG A 84 -9.62 7.01 4.24
N ILE A 85 -10.72 7.08 3.49
CA ILE A 85 -11.89 6.22 3.66
C ILE A 85 -12.00 5.38 2.39
N ALA A 86 -12.19 4.06 2.55
CA ALA A 86 -12.31 3.15 1.43
C ALA A 86 -13.36 2.08 1.69
N PHE A 87 -13.87 1.54 0.60
CA PHE A 87 -14.84 0.45 0.54
C PHE A 87 -14.28 -0.62 -0.38
N GLU A 88 -14.07 -1.82 0.16
CA GLU A 88 -13.54 -2.96 -0.58
C GLU A 88 -14.58 -4.10 -0.55
N TYR A 89 -15.02 -4.58 -1.72
CA TYR A 89 -16.05 -5.60 -1.86
C TYR A 89 -15.46 -6.91 -2.37
N GLY A 90 -15.78 -8.01 -1.70
CA GLY A 90 -15.45 -9.37 -2.11
C GLY A 90 -16.39 -9.87 -3.20
N VAL A 91 -16.00 -9.72 -4.46
CA VAL A 91 -16.77 -10.21 -5.63
C VAL A 91 -16.75 -11.75 -5.66
N SER A 92 -15.61 -12.33 -5.32
CA SER A 92 -15.43 -13.78 -5.16
C SER A 92 -14.44 -14.05 -4.02
N GLN A 93 -14.19 -15.31 -3.69
CA GLN A 93 -13.15 -15.68 -2.72
C GLN A 93 -11.73 -15.23 -3.15
N ARG A 94 -11.56 -14.87 -4.42
CA ARG A 94 -10.27 -14.48 -5.00
C ARG A 94 -10.20 -13.05 -5.49
N LEU A 95 -11.35 -12.40 -5.73
CA LEU A 95 -11.41 -11.05 -6.31
C LEU A 95 -12.04 -10.08 -5.33
N THR A 96 -11.29 -9.06 -4.97
CA THR A 96 -11.73 -7.86 -4.28
C THR A 96 -11.63 -6.67 -5.21
N LEU A 97 -12.69 -5.87 -5.28
CA LEU A 97 -12.70 -4.56 -5.91
C LEU A 97 -12.92 -3.50 -4.85
N GLY A 98 -12.32 -2.34 -5.00
CA GLY A 98 -12.48 -1.28 -4.03
C GLY A 98 -12.41 0.11 -4.63
N VAL A 99 -12.93 1.06 -3.87
CA VAL A 99 -12.85 2.50 -4.14
C VAL A 99 -12.46 3.22 -2.87
N GLY A 100 -11.68 4.27 -2.99
CA GLY A 100 -11.22 5.03 -1.83
C GLY A 100 -11.08 6.51 -2.12
N ARG A 101 -11.03 7.31 -1.04
CA ARG A 101 -10.75 8.73 -1.10
C ARG A 101 -9.75 9.10 -0.02
N SER A 102 -8.65 9.73 -0.44
CA SER A 102 -7.62 10.29 0.45
C SER A 102 -7.54 11.80 0.33
N LYS A 103 -7.18 12.46 1.44
CA LYS A 103 -6.78 13.87 1.41
C LYS A 103 -5.51 14.05 0.59
N GLY A 104 -4.53 13.16 0.80
CA GLY A 104 -3.16 13.24 0.29
C GLY A 104 -2.29 14.16 1.15
N PHE A 105 -0.99 13.95 1.09
CA PHE A 105 -0.02 14.71 1.88
C PHE A 105 0.91 15.57 1.02
N SER A 106 1.44 15.04 -0.07
CA SER A 106 2.41 15.71 -0.94
C SER A 106 2.14 15.41 -2.42
N GLY A 107 2.64 16.25 -3.31
CA GLY A 107 2.34 16.14 -4.74
C GLY A 107 0.85 16.33 -5.02
N PRO A 108 0.23 15.52 -5.88
CA PRO A 108 -1.21 15.57 -6.13
C PRO A 108 -2.02 15.26 -4.88
N LEU A 109 -2.98 16.11 -4.54
CA LEU A 109 -3.86 16.01 -3.37
C LEU A 109 -5.30 15.67 -3.79
N LYS A 110 -6.18 15.45 -2.79
CA LYS A 110 -7.62 15.17 -2.98
C LYS A 110 -7.83 14.00 -3.93
N LEU A 111 -7.31 12.85 -3.54
CA LEU A 111 -7.21 11.65 -4.37
C LEU A 111 -8.47 10.81 -4.28
N VAL A 112 -8.92 10.28 -5.40
CA VAL A 112 -9.89 9.20 -5.50
C VAL A 112 -9.20 8.05 -6.19
N ASP A 113 -9.32 6.86 -5.63
CA ASP A 113 -8.69 5.65 -6.14
C ASP A 113 -9.69 4.52 -6.37
N GLY A 114 -9.40 3.70 -7.38
CA GLY A 114 -10.05 2.44 -7.64
C GLY A 114 -9.01 1.32 -7.63
N LEU A 115 -9.29 0.23 -6.92
CA LEU A 115 -8.37 -0.89 -6.80
C LEU A 115 -9.00 -2.23 -7.17
N ALA A 116 -8.16 -3.14 -7.62
CA ALA A 116 -8.49 -4.54 -7.82
C ALA A 116 -7.40 -5.42 -7.19
N LYS A 117 -7.81 -6.46 -6.49
CA LYS A 117 -6.93 -7.46 -5.88
C LYS A 117 -7.41 -8.84 -6.28
N TYR A 118 -6.53 -9.63 -6.90
CA TYR A 118 -6.84 -10.98 -7.36
C TYR A 118 -5.85 -12.00 -6.82
N ARG A 119 -6.33 -12.92 -5.99
CA ARG A 119 -5.53 -14.03 -5.45
C ARG A 119 -5.32 -15.09 -6.55
N LEU A 120 -4.12 -15.10 -7.12
CA LEU A 120 -3.74 -16.02 -8.18
C LEU A 120 -3.45 -17.43 -7.64
N LEU A 121 -2.64 -17.51 -6.56
CA LEU A 121 -2.26 -18.75 -5.89
C LEU A 121 -2.50 -18.62 -4.37
N GLN A 122 -2.87 -19.73 -3.71
CA GLN A 122 -2.99 -19.79 -2.25
C GLN A 122 -2.11 -20.92 -1.70
N GLN A 123 -1.38 -20.61 -0.64
CA GLN A 123 -0.55 -21.57 0.09
C GLN A 123 -1.38 -22.75 0.57
N THR A 124 -0.81 -23.97 0.53
CA THR A 124 -1.46 -25.19 1.03
C THR A 124 -0.79 -25.70 2.31
N VAL A 125 -1.60 -26.37 3.16
CA VAL A 125 -1.14 -26.96 4.43
C VAL A 125 -0.11 -28.07 4.16
N ASP A 126 -0.31 -28.88 3.12
CA ASP A 126 0.62 -29.92 2.69
C ASP A 126 1.88 -29.40 1.99
N ASN A 127 2.02 -28.09 1.87
CA ASN A 127 3.18 -27.39 1.28
C ASN A 127 3.43 -27.70 -0.22
N LYS A 128 2.51 -28.32 -0.94
CA LYS A 128 2.62 -28.48 -2.40
C LYS A 128 2.61 -27.11 -3.10
N MET A 129 1.84 -26.18 -2.56
CA MET A 129 1.92 -24.76 -2.91
C MET A 129 2.49 -24.00 -1.71
N PRO A 130 3.80 -23.66 -1.72
CA PRO A 130 4.46 -23.10 -0.55
C PRO A 130 4.20 -21.61 -0.32
N PHE A 131 3.58 -20.91 -1.29
CA PHE A 131 3.33 -19.47 -1.24
C PHE A 131 1.91 -19.14 -1.69
N SER A 132 1.37 -18.02 -1.17
CA SER A 132 0.24 -17.33 -1.78
C SER A 132 0.76 -16.24 -2.71
N VAL A 133 0.12 -16.07 -3.87
CA VAL A 133 0.44 -14.99 -4.82
C VAL A 133 -0.84 -14.22 -5.11
N THR A 134 -0.81 -12.91 -4.88
CA THR A 134 -1.93 -12.01 -5.13
C THR A 134 -1.46 -10.87 -6.03
N LEU A 135 -2.20 -10.59 -7.09
CA LEU A 135 -1.99 -9.43 -7.93
C LEU A 135 -2.84 -8.28 -7.37
N TYR A 136 -2.25 -7.11 -7.29
CA TYR A 136 -2.87 -5.87 -6.87
C TYR A 136 -2.65 -4.80 -7.94
N GLY A 137 -3.68 -4.03 -8.22
CA GLY A 137 -3.60 -2.85 -9.08
C GLY A 137 -4.44 -1.72 -8.53
N ASN A 138 -3.95 -0.50 -8.66
CA ASN A 138 -4.61 0.71 -8.22
C ASN A 138 -4.50 1.79 -9.29
N ALA A 139 -5.61 2.50 -9.54
CA ALA A 139 -5.68 3.68 -10.38
C ALA A 139 -6.16 4.86 -9.55
N VAL A 140 -5.40 5.95 -9.54
CA VAL A 140 -5.65 7.13 -8.71
C VAL A 140 -5.87 8.35 -9.58
N VAL A 141 -6.83 9.20 -9.21
CA VAL A 141 -7.10 10.49 -9.85
C VAL A 141 -7.10 11.59 -8.81
N SER A 142 -6.35 12.67 -9.06
CA SER A 142 -6.37 13.88 -8.24
C SER A 142 -7.51 14.82 -8.64
N HIS A 143 -8.29 15.27 -7.66
CA HIS A 143 -9.31 16.32 -7.80
C HIS A 143 -8.82 17.71 -7.35
N ALA A 144 -7.54 17.85 -7.01
CA ALA A 144 -6.99 19.14 -6.61
C ALA A 144 -7.15 20.19 -7.72
N LYS A 145 -7.27 21.46 -7.32
CA LYS A 145 -7.20 22.58 -8.27
C LYS A 145 -5.80 22.58 -8.89
N ALA A 146 -5.72 22.78 -10.19
CA ALA A 146 -4.45 22.93 -10.87
C ALA A 146 -3.69 24.17 -10.34
N THR A 147 -2.37 24.05 -10.23
CA THR A 147 -1.49 25.19 -9.97
C THR A 147 -1.18 25.93 -11.28
N GLU A 148 -0.88 27.20 -11.19
CA GLU A 148 -0.57 28.04 -12.35
C GLU A 148 0.85 27.79 -12.89
N ASP A 149 1.77 27.34 -12.04
CA ASP A 149 3.15 27.03 -12.42
C ASP A 149 3.23 25.71 -13.21
N PRO A 150 3.57 25.73 -14.50
CA PRO A 150 3.62 24.53 -15.33
C PRO A 150 4.75 23.57 -14.98
N SER A 151 5.75 23.99 -14.19
CA SER A 151 6.87 23.15 -13.75
C SER A 151 6.46 22.19 -12.63
N LEU A 152 5.37 22.46 -11.92
CA LEU A 152 4.90 21.65 -10.80
C LEU A 152 4.08 20.47 -11.28
N ALA A 153 4.26 19.32 -10.62
CA ALA A 153 3.48 18.10 -10.85
C ALA A 153 1.96 18.28 -10.65
N THR A 154 1.54 19.40 -10.07
CA THR A 154 0.14 19.76 -9.79
C THR A 154 -0.45 20.76 -10.80
N SER A 155 0.25 21.12 -11.88
CA SER A 155 -0.25 22.04 -12.91
C SER A 155 -1.38 21.44 -13.76
N PHE A 156 -1.44 20.12 -13.90
CA PHE A 156 -2.52 19.35 -14.54
C PHE A 156 -3.05 19.95 -15.85
N GLN A 157 -2.19 20.29 -16.78
CA GLN A 157 -2.56 20.86 -18.08
C GLN A 157 -3.51 19.99 -18.90
N LYS A 158 -3.52 18.66 -18.64
CA LYS A 158 -4.42 17.66 -19.23
C LYS A 158 -5.04 16.80 -18.14
N PHE A 159 -6.22 16.24 -18.37
CA PHE A 159 -6.85 15.33 -17.41
C PHE A 159 -5.95 14.14 -17.05
N ALA A 160 -5.27 13.57 -18.04
CA ALA A 160 -4.35 12.44 -17.83
C ALA A 160 -3.23 12.77 -16.83
N HIS A 161 -2.79 14.03 -16.71
CA HIS A 161 -1.77 14.45 -15.74
C HIS A 161 -2.20 14.25 -14.26
N ARG A 162 -3.50 14.07 -14.02
CA ARG A 162 -4.06 13.82 -12.69
C ARG A 162 -3.97 12.38 -12.25
N MET A 163 -3.58 11.49 -13.17
CA MET A 163 -3.68 10.04 -12.96
C MET A 163 -2.32 9.43 -12.63
N SER A 164 -2.36 8.44 -11.73
CA SER A 164 -1.25 7.53 -11.46
C SER A 164 -1.78 6.10 -11.32
N PHE A 165 -0.91 5.14 -11.57
CA PHE A 165 -1.24 3.72 -11.56
C PHE A 165 -0.18 2.96 -10.79
N ASP A 166 -0.60 2.01 -9.97
CA ASP A 166 0.26 1.12 -9.22
C ASP A 166 -0.08 -0.33 -9.54
N ALA A 167 0.93 -1.17 -9.66
CA ALA A 167 0.78 -2.60 -9.86
C ALA A 167 1.78 -3.36 -9.00
N GLN A 168 1.27 -4.26 -8.14
CA GLN A 168 2.08 -5.07 -7.24
C GLN A 168 1.79 -6.56 -7.41
N MET A 169 2.82 -7.38 -7.23
CA MET A 169 2.67 -8.80 -7.01
C MET A 169 3.02 -9.10 -5.55
N ILE A 170 2.05 -9.55 -4.77
CA ILE A 170 2.20 -9.86 -3.35
C ILE A 170 2.47 -11.35 -3.22
N ILE A 171 3.70 -11.72 -2.83
CA ILE A 171 4.13 -13.10 -2.61
C ILE A 171 4.24 -13.30 -1.10
N ALA A 172 3.31 -14.06 -0.53
CA ALA A 172 3.18 -14.22 0.91
C ALA A 172 3.34 -15.67 1.35
N ARG A 173 3.89 -15.87 2.56
CA ARG A 173 3.96 -17.15 3.22
C ARG A 173 3.66 -17.03 4.70
N LYS A 174 2.78 -17.90 5.20
CA LYS A 174 2.60 -18.19 6.61
C LYS A 174 3.57 -19.33 6.95
N PHE A 175 4.67 -19.00 7.64
CA PHE A 175 5.70 -19.98 8.04
C PHE A 175 5.26 -20.80 9.25
N SER A 176 4.47 -20.19 10.13
CA SER A 176 3.87 -20.80 11.31
C SER A 176 2.65 -20.00 11.76
N ASP A 177 1.95 -20.45 12.80
CA ASP A 177 0.86 -19.66 13.40
C ASP A 177 1.35 -18.35 14.03
N ARG A 178 2.66 -18.23 14.27
CA ARG A 178 3.26 -17.03 14.86
C ARG A 178 3.94 -16.10 13.87
N PHE A 179 4.31 -16.57 12.68
CA PHE A 179 5.11 -15.78 11.77
C PHE A 179 4.65 -15.88 10.33
N SER A 180 4.38 -14.72 9.73
CA SER A 180 4.07 -14.55 8.33
C SER A 180 4.91 -13.44 7.72
N LEU A 181 5.28 -13.61 6.45
CA LEU A 181 6.07 -12.65 5.68
C LEU A 181 5.52 -12.54 4.26
N GLN A 182 5.67 -11.36 3.67
CA GLN A 182 5.41 -11.14 2.25
C GLN A 182 6.47 -10.24 1.63
N VAL A 183 6.70 -10.44 0.33
CA VAL A 183 7.56 -9.62 -0.52
C VAL A 183 6.72 -9.10 -1.68
N MET A 184 6.91 -7.83 -2.06
CA MET A 184 6.06 -7.14 -3.01
C MET A 184 6.89 -6.37 -4.04
N PRO A 185 7.32 -6.99 -5.15
CA PRO A 185 7.75 -6.24 -6.31
C PRO A 185 6.61 -5.35 -6.81
N ASN A 186 6.92 -4.09 -7.05
CA ASN A 186 5.96 -3.05 -7.36
C ASN A 186 6.43 -2.15 -8.49
N PHE A 187 5.48 -1.69 -9.30
CA PHE A 187 5.66 -0.73 -10.38
C PHE A 187 4.66 0.42 -10.21
N LEU A 188 5.18 1.64 -10.08
CA LEU A 188 4.39 2.87 -10.01
C LEU A 188 4.58 3.68 -11.29
N HIS A 189 3.48 4.04 -11.94
CA HIS A 189 3.44 4.98 -13.05
C HIS A 189 2.69 6.26 -12.65
N ARG A 190 3.31 7.42 -12.88
CA ARG A 190 2.69 8.73 -12.69
C ARG A 190 2.67 9.45 -14.03
N ASN A 191 1.51 9.77 -14.55
CA ASN A 191 1.38 10.39 -15.89
C ASN A 191 2.05 11.75 -15.98
N PHE A 192 2.19 12.44 -14.85
CA PHE A 192 2.85 13.73 -14.79
C PHE A 192 3.62 13.88 -13.47
N VAL A 193 4.84 14.34 -13.55
CA VAL A 193 5.77 14.53 -12.43
C VAL A 193 6.48 15.88 -12.53
N ALA A 194 7.17 16.29 -11.47
CA ALA A 194 8.00 17.49 -11.48
C ALA A 194 9.14 17.37 -12.52
N ALA A 195 9.67 18.50 -12.97
CA ALA A 195 10.78 18.53 -13.91
C ALA A 195 11.98 17.76 -13.34
N GLY A 196 12.53 16.84 -14.13
CA GLY A 196 13.65 15.98 -13.76
C GLY A 196 13.26 14.70 -12.98
N ASP A 197 12.02 14.57 -12.50
CA ASP A 197 11.53 13.35 -11.87
C ASP A 197 11.08 12.30 -12.91
N GLU A 198 10.88 11.05 -12.47
CA GLU A 198 10.60 9.90 -13.32
C GLU A 198 9.12 9.52 -13.27
N ASN A 199 8.52 9.31 -14.46
CA ASN A 199 7.13 8.82 -14.56
C ASN A 199 6.99 7.37 -14.11
N ASN A 200 8.04 6.55 -14.32
CA ASN A 200 8.04 5.11 -14.04
C ASN A 200 9.04 4.80 -12.94
N ASN A 201 8.60 4.18 -11.87
CA ASN A 201 9.46 3.79 -10.78
C ASN A 201 9.19 2.34 -10.37
N PHE A 202 10.23 1.65 -9.96
CA PHE A 202 10.15 0.34 -9.34
C PHE A 202 10.40 0.45 -7.84
N SER A 203 9.82 -0.46 -7.09
CA SER A 203 10.13 -0.67 -5.68
C SER A 203 9.99 -2.12 -5.29
N ILE A 204 10.63 -2.50 -4.19
CA ILE A 204 10.46 -3.81 -3.56
C ILE A 204 10.02 -3.57 -2.13
N GLY A 205 8.84 -4.07 -1.80
CA GLY A 205 8.32 -4.07 -0.45
C GLY A 205 8.62 -5.38 0.28
N ILE A 206 8.76 -5.28 1.59
CA ILE A 206 8.75 -6.41 2.52
C ILE A 206 7.83 -6.06 3.68
N ALA A 207 6.99 -7.02 4.10
CA ALA A 207 6.11 -6.82 5.23
C ALA A 207 5.90 -8.13 5.99
N GLY A 208 5.70 -8.02 7.30
CA GLY A 208 5.57 -9.20 8.14
C GLY A 208 4.67 -9.00 9.34
N ARG A 209 4.32 -10.14 9.93
CA ARG A 209 3.49 -10.25 11.13
C ARG A 209 4.11 -11.28 12.07
N VAL A 210 4.26 -10.88 13.34
CA VAL A 210 4.60 -11.80 14.45
C VAL A 210 3.41 -11.84 15.41
N ALA A 211 2.70 -12.96 15.48
CA ALA A 211 1.57 -13.13 16.40
C ALA A 211 2.05 -13.21 17.86
N LEU A 212 1.60 -12.27 18.67
CA LEU A 212 1.79 -12.28 20.12
C LEU A 212 0.69 -13.11 20.79
N SER A 213 -0.51 -13.11 20.21
CA SER A 213 -1.64 -13.94 20.60
C SER A 213 -2.51 -14.23 19.37
N LYS A 214 -3.64 -14.94 19.56
CA LYS A 214 -4.63 -15.16 18.49
C LYS A 214 -5.22 -13.86 17.93
N HIS A 215 -5.22 -12.79 18.72
CA HIS A 215 -5.89 -11.53 18.39
C HIS A 215 -4.94 -10.35 18.26
N ILE A 216 -3.68 -10.48 18.68
CA ILE A 216 -2.69 -9.40 18.69
C ILE A 216 -1.45 -9.85 17.95
N GLY A 217 -0.94 -9.00 17.06
CA GLY A 217 0.30 -9.21 16.34
C GLY A 217 1.14 -7.94 16.26
N LEU A 218 2.46 -8.11 16.26
CA LEU A 218 3.39 -7.09 15.80
C LEU A 218 3.43 -7.15 14.27
N ILE A 219 3.40 -5.99 13.64
CA ILE A 219 3.46 -5.84 12.19
C ILE A 219 4.51 -4.81 11.79
N PHE A 220 5.09 -5.02 10.63
CA PHE A 220 5.97 -4.05 9.99
C PHE A 220 5.80 -4.08 8.48
N ASP A 221 6.11 -2.99 7.80
CA ASP A 221 6.31 -2.93 6.38
C ASP A 221 7.41 -1.90 6.02
N TYR A 222 8.12 -2.21 4.94
CA TYR A 222 9.20 -1.39 4.39
C TYR A 222 9.19 -1.48 2.88
N TYR A 223 9.51 -0.39 2.19
CA TYR A 223 9.75 -0.38 0.76
C TYR A 223 11.09 0.23 0.42
N GLN A 224 11.87 -0.48 -0.38
CA GLN A 224 12.98 0.10 -1.10
C GLN A 224 12.46 0.67 -2.41
N PHE A 225 12.44 1.99 -2.53
CA PHE A 225 12.01 2.70 -3.73
C PHE A 225 13.22 3.12 -4.55
N PHE A 226 13.23 2.84 -5.86
CA PHE A 226 14.34 3.14 -6.76
C PHE A 226 13.98 4.36 -7.61
N SER A 227 14.79 5.43 -7.51
CA SER A 227 14.61 6.66 -8.26
C SER A 227 15.93 7.42 -8.34
N ALA A 228 16.43 7.60 -9.56
CA ALA A 228 17.62 8.39 -9.81
C ALA A 228 17.39 9.88 -9.45
N TYR A 229 16.18 10.38 -9.62
CA TYR A 229 15.81 11.75 -9.22
C TYR A 229 15.99 11.96 -7.71
N ARG A 230 15.46 11.04 -6.89
CA ARG A 230 15.59 11.12 -5.43
C ARG A 230 17.05 11.00 -4.98
N ASP A 231 17.80 10.08 -5.60
CA ASP A 231 19.22 9.89 -5.30
C ASP A 231 20.03 11.14 -5.65
N ASN A 232 19.75 11.77 -6.79
CA ASN A 232 20.38 13.02 -7.18
C ASN A 232 20.08 14.15 -6.18
N ILE A 233 18.83 14.30 -5.73
CA ILE A 233 18.46 15.31 -4.73
C ILE A 233 19.16 15.01 -3.40
N ASN A 234 19.15 13.76 -2.94
CA ASN A 234 19.76 13.38 -1.67
C ASN A 234 21.29 13.58 -1.64
N ASN A 235 21.95 13.52 -2.82
CA ASN A 235 23.39 13.71 -2.97
C ASN A 235 23.82 15.18 -3.18
N GLN A 236 22.85 16.12 -3.35
CA GLN A 236 23.19 17.53 -3.43
C GLN A 236 23.52 18.08 -2.04
N GLU A 237 24.60 18.84 -1.94
CA GLU A 237 24.99 19.56 -0.73
C GLU A 237 24.20 20.88 -0.63
N GLY A 238 23.50 21.11 0.49
CA GLY A 238 22.76 22.37 0.75
C GLY A 238 21.71 22.21 1.83
N GLU A 239 21.57 23.20 2.72
CA GLU A 239 20.67 23.14 3.89
C GLU A 239 19.17 23.23 3.54
N SER A 240 18.80 23.59 2.32
CA SER A 240 17.38 23.84 1.96
C SER A 240 16.74 22.74 1.11
N LEU A 241 17.42 21.64 0.84
CA LEU A 241 16.91 20.59 -0.03
C LEU A 241 16.14 19.54 0.75
N VAL A 242 14.94 19.22 0.28
CA VAL A 242 14.13 18.11 0.81
C VAL A 242 14.88 16.79 0.56
N LYS A 243 15.21 16.05 1.61
CA LYS A 243 15.74 14.69 1.49
C LYS A 243 14.60 13.67 1.45
N TYR A 244 14.80 12.63 0.65
CA TYR A 244 13.83 11.54 0.51
C TYR A 244 14.32 10.29 1.23
N TYR A 245 13.40 9.59 1.88
CA TYR A 245 13.65 8.36 2.62
C TYR A 245 12.70 7.26 2.16
N ASN A 246 13.06 6.04 2.45
CA ASN A 246 12.18 4.90 2.19
C ASN A 246 11.11 4.78 3.27
N PRO A 247 9.85 4.48 2.90
CA PRO A 247 8.78 4.31 3.88
C PRO A 247 9.02 3.07 4.72
N LEU A 248 8.96 3.24 6.03
CA LEU A 248 9.05 2.20 7.06
C LEU A 248 7.92 2.40 8.06
N GLY A 249 7.18 1.36 8.34
CA GLY A 249 6.15 1.32 9.36
C GLY A 249 6.33 0.15 10.31
N ILE A 250 6.02 0.38 11.58
CA ILE A 250 5.92 -0.66 12.63
C ILE A 250 4.63 -0.45 13.42
N GLY A 251 4.01 -1.51 13.91
CA GLY A 251 2.75 -1.36 14.64
C GLY A 251 2.24 -2.62 15.29
N LEU A 252 1.06 -2.45 15.86
CA LEU A 252 0.26 -3.51 16.48
C LEU A 252 -1.01 -3.73 15.67
N GLU A 253 -1.30 -4.98 15.39
CA GLU A 253 -2.55 -5.44 14.81
C GLU A 253 -3.40 -6.08 15.90
N ILE A 254 -4.66 -5.66 16.02
CA ILE A 254 -5.60 -6.13 17.03
C ILE A 254 -6.91 -6.53 16.35
N LYS A 255 -7.22 -7.83 16.38
CA LYS A 255 -8.47 -8.41 15.86
C LYS A 255 -9.50 -8.52 16.99
N THR A 256 -10.66 -7.96 16.79
CA THR A 256 -11.84 -8.13 17.65
C THR A 256 -12.93 -8.92 16.93
N GLY A 257 -14.08 -9.16 17.55
CA GLY A 257 -15.17 -9.94 16.95
C GLY A 257 -15.75 -9.40 15.63
N GLY A 258 -15.40 -8.19 15.21
CA GLY A 258 -15.91 -7.59 13.96
C GLY A 258 -15.01 -6.54 13.35
N HIS A 259 -13.83 -6.29 13.92
CA HIS A 259 -12.91 -5.27 13.43
C HIS A 259 -11.46 -5.77 13.48
N VAL A 260 -10.64 -5.22 12.59
CA VAL A 260 -9.18 -5.26 12.69
C VAL A 260 -8.69 -3.82 12.89
N PHE A 261 -8.03 -3.57 14.00
CA PHE A 261 -7.41 -2.29 14.32
C PHE A 261 -5.90 -2.43 14.15
N LEU A 262 -5.29 -1.43 13.50
CA LEU A 262 -3.84 -1.29 13.44
C LEU A 262 -3.47 0.03 14.10
N LEU A 263 -2.65 -0.01 15.13
CA LEU A 263 -1.99 1.15 15.70
C LEU A 263 -0.54 1.13 15.26
N ASN A 264 -0.05 2.19 14.65
CA ASN A 264 1.24 2.14 13.97
C ASN A 264 2.01 3.46 14.03
N PHE A 265 3.32 3.33 13.87
CA PHE A 265 4.24 4.43 13.66
C PHE A 265 4.84 4.31 12.26
N SER A 266 5.00 5.42 11.56
CA SER A 266 5.58 5.49 10.23
C SER A 266 6.28 6.82 9.99
N ASN A 267 7.35 6.82 9.20
CA ASN A 267 7.96 8.05 8.69
C ASN A 267 7.22 8.58 7.44
N SER A 268 6.30 7.81 6.86
CA SER A 268 5.52 8.30 5.72
C SER A 268 4.20 8.92 6.16
N PRO A 269 3.90 10.13 5.74
CA PRO A 269 2.59 10.73 5.93
C PRO A 269 1.53 10.23 4.95
N GLY A 270 1.95 9.72 3.79
CA GLY A 270 1.04 9.22 2.75
C GLY A 270 0.42 7.87 3.07
N ILE A 271 -0.78 7.62 2.56
CA ILE A 271 -1.53 6.38 2.81
C ILE A 271 -1.53 5.45 1.60
N ILE A 272 -1.54 5.97 0.37
CA ILE A 272 -1.59 5.18 -0.86
C ILE A 272 -0.26 5.27 -1.63
N GLU A 273 -0.04 4.32 -2.53
CA GLU A 273 1.24 4.03 -3.19
C GLU A 273 1.86 5.27 -3.87
N ASN A 274 1.05 6.03 -4.59
CA ASN A 274 1.51 7.26 -5.26
C ASN A 274 1.82 8.42 -4.29
N GLN A 275 1.63 8.23 -3.00
CA GLN A 275 1.97 9.16 -1.93
C GLN A 275 3.18 8.67 -1.13
N TYR A 276 3.08 7.47 -0.52
CA TYR A 276 4.16 7.03 0.37
C TYR A 276 5.43 6.60 -0.37
N LEU A 277 5.34 6.05 -1.59
CA LEU A 277 6.52 5.61 -2.32
C LEU A 277 7.38 6.81 -2.77
N PRO A 278 6.87 7.79 -3.56
CA PRO A 278 7.71 8.84 -4.10
C PRO A 278 7.95 10.01 -3.14
N TYR A 279 7.09 10.24 -2.14
CA TYR A 279 7.09 11.50 -1.38
C TYR A 279 7.44 11.36 0.11
N THR A 280 7.90 10.19 0.57
CA THR A 280 8.37 10.06 1.95
C THR A 280 9.67 10.85 2.13
N ASN A 281 9.60 11.91 2.95
CA ASN A 281 10.67 12.87 3.20
C ASN A 281 10.96 13.04 4.70
N LYS A 282 10.56 12.07 5.51
CA LYS A 282 10.74 12.10 6.96
C LYS A 282 11.66 10.97 7.41
N ASN A 283 12.54 11.28 8.38
CA ASN A 283 13.58 10.39 8.87
C ASN A 283 13.24 9.86 10.28
N TRP A 284 13.28 8.55 10.44
CA TRP A 284 13.14 7.93 11.76
C TRP A 284 14.22 8.37 12.76
N GLY A 285 15.46 8.55 12.28
CA GLY A 285 16.61 8.93 13.11
C GLY A 285 16.47 10.32 13.72
N ASP A 286 15.72 11.21 13.08
CA ASP A 286 15.49 12.57 13.52
C ASP A 286 14.18 12.72 14.33
N GLY A 287 13.55 11.59 14.68
CA GLY A 287 12.27 11.59 15.40
C GLY A 287 11.05 11.96 14.55
N GLU A 288 11.23 12.11 13.25
CA GLU A 288 10.20 12.53 12.29
C GLU A 288 9.26 11.37 11.89
N PHE A 289 8.79 10.64 12.86
CA PHE A 289 7.75 9.61 12.67
C PHE A 289 6.42 10.09 13.24
N ARG A 290 5.35 9.46 12.82
CA ARG A 290 3.99 9.81 13.15
C ARG A 290 3.20 8.62 13.62
N LEU A 291 2.28 8.86 14.52
CA LEU A 291 1.25 7.91 14.88
C LEU A 291 0.24 7.80 13.74
N GLY A 292 -0.28 6.62 13.52
CA GLY A 292 -1.41 6.36 12.65
C GLY A 292 -2.25 5.21 13.14
N PHE A 293 -3.47 5.14 12.63
CA PHE A 293 -4.31 3.97 12.81
C PHE A 293 -5.00 3.57 11.51
N ASN A 294 -5.29 2.28 11.38
CA ASN A 294 -6.17 1.76 10.36
C ASN A 294 -7.28 0.96 11.06
N ILE A 295 -8.50 1.10 10.61
CA ILE A 295 -9.65 0.33 11.09
C ILE A 295 -10.28 -0.33 9.87
N SER A 296 -10.49 -1.64 9.95
CA SER A 296 -11.18 -2.44 8.96
C SER A 296 -12.39 -3.09 9.63
N ARG A 297 -13.55 -3.02 8.96
CA ARG A 297 -14.80 -3.64 9.40
C ARG A 297 -15.52 -4.31 8.23
N PRO A 298 -15.31 -5.61 8.04
CA PRO A 298 -16.09 -6.37 7.08
C PRO A 298 -17.54 -6.55 7.57
N ILE A 299 -18.49 -6.22 6.72
CA ILE A 299 -19.92 -6.39 6.94
C ILE A 299 -20.52 -7.28 5.86
N GLN A 300 -21.51 -8.10 6.20
CA GLN A 300 -22.27 -8.88 5.26
C GLN A 300 -23.31 -7.98 4.58
N LEU A 301 -23.35 -7.99 3.23
CA LEU A 301 -24.40 -7.32 2.44
C LEU A 301 -25.55 -8.26 2.14
#